data_139a18ef30272d9e5ecf4b9d86fb5794
#
_entry.id   139a18ef30272d9e5ecf4b9d86fb5794
#
_cell.length_a   1.000
_cell.length_b   1.000
_cell.length_c   1.000
_cell.angle_alpha   90.00
_cell.angle_beta   90.00
_cell.angle_gamma   90.00
#
_symmetry.space_group_name_H-M   'P 1'
#
loop_
_entity.id
_entity.type
_entity.pdbx_description
1 polymer ?
#
loop_
_entity_poly.entity_id
_entity_poly.type
_entity_poly.pdbx_seq_one_letter_code
_entity_poly.pdbx_strand_id
1 'polypeptide(L)'
;MQKIHSIKKPDRKIKLRPKLPRLSVTMSGDLISAAIFTILSVWLLVWRLGAQTSGLASRSELTTWQNLSLYGPWWKSLSHIYGPYYLLLNAFNYLGHTATLLRLTSVLIGAVVVFGVYWLIRELHGWRIALLAGSILITNYGFLALARQINPQITQLLAVTAAILAVYIINTWDNYWTLLVFFVVIGFSLYVPGGIWLAIAAVWLSFKDIKDSLKATSIKLKTLLFIILALILTPITYRLSFSYSNHQLLNWLGYNLSGRLSAVRDFGLNLIRSLLDLFAYGTKLPSDLAVKHLPMLTIAASVIILIGLLSYLSRLSNPKWRLITIFIVLGWILSGFGVMTAYALLPLLTIAAGTGLTYLLKQWYDVFPRNPFARYFGLTLMFLVIIFSGFLAARTYFVVWPNDPGVNSNYTNRL
;
A
#
# COMPACT_ATOMS: atom_id res chain seq x y z
N MET A 1 1.14 -37.70 53.15
CA MET A 1 0.14 -37.59 52.05
C MET A 1 -0.44 -36.19 52.05
N GLN A 2 0.14 -35.26 51.24
CA GLN A 2 -0.37 -33.89 51.07
C GLN A 2 -1.32 -33.87 49.86
N LYS A 3 -2.57 -33.44 50.09
CA LYS A 3 -3.58 -33.25 49.06
C LYS A 3 -3.20 -32.06 48.17
N ILE A 4 -2.92 -32.32 46.90
CA ILE A 4 -2.73 -31.32 45.87
C ILE A 4 -4.11 -30.70 45.58
N HIS A 5 -4.30 -29.44 45.99
CA HIS A 5 -5.45 -28.63 45.60
C HIS A 5 -5.35 -28.28 44.10
N SER A 6 -6.26 -28.84 43.32
CA SER A 6 -6.44 -28.44 41.90
C SER A 6 -6.91 -27.03 41.83
N ILE A 7 -6.04 -26.14 41.30
CA ILE A 7 -6.38 -24.74 40.97
C ILE A 7 -7.32 -24.76 39.78
N LYS A 8 -8.62 -24.57 40.00
CA LYS A 8 -9.61 -24.30 38.96
C LYS A 8 -9.18 -23.01 38.25
N LYS A 9 -8.82 -23.11 36.95
CA LYS A 9 -8.67 -21.95 36.06
C LYS A 9 -9.99 -21.17 36.03
N PRO A 10 -9.97 -19.86 36.25
CA PRO A 10 -11.19 -19.06 36.16
C PRO A 10 -11.71 -19.09 34.72
N ASP A 11 -12.97 -19.50 34.56
CA ASP A 11 -13.73 -19.33 33.31
C ASP A 11 -13.75 -17.86 32.94
N ARG A 12 -12.89 -17.46 32.02
CA ARG A 12 -12.99 -16.14 31.35
C ARG A 12 -14.25 -16.15 30.48
N LYS A 13 -15.40 -15.81 31.07
CA LYS A 13 -16.56 -15.33 30.32
C LYS A 13 -16.11 -14.09 29.57
N ILE A 14 -15.78 -14.25 28.29
CA ILE A 14 -15.49 -13.16 27.39
C ILE A 14 -16.79 -12.35 27.27
N LYS A 15 -16.93 -11.32 28.10
CA LYS A 15 -17.96 -10.30 27.91
C LYS A 15 -17.53 -9.46 26.70
N LEU A 16 -18.06 -9.84 25.54
CA LEU A 16 -18.03 -9.01 24.32
C LEU A 16 -18.83 -7.71 24.58
N ARG A 17 -18.28 -6.80 25.36
CA ARG A 17 -18.70 -5.40 25.29
C ARG A 17 -17.97 -4.79 24.11
N PRO A 18 -18.66 -4.22 23.12
CA PRO A 18 -18.03 -3.47 22.06
C PRO A 18 -17.37 -2.24 22.72
N LYS A 19 -16.09 -2.36 23.05
CA LYS A 19 -15.27 -1.20 23.30
C LYS A 19 -15.03 -0.58 21.92
N LEU A 20 -15.94 0.26 21.48
CA LEU A 20 -15.60 1.26 20.48
C LEU A 20 -14.29 1.89 20.94
N PRO A 21 -13.27 1.95 20.06
CA PRO A 21 -12.04 2.62 20.43
C PRO A 21 -12.43 3.99 20.94
N ARG A 22 -12.12 4.28 22.20
CA ARG A 22 -12.14 5.67 22.65
C ARG A 22 -11.05 6.32 21.82
N LEU A 23 -11.47 6.99 20.75
CA LEU A 23 -10.70 8.04 20.10
C LEU A 23 -10.46 9.09 21.18
N SER A 24 -9.45 8.87 22.02
CA SER A 24 -8.90 9.92 22.88
C SER A 24 -8.16 10.87 21.94
N VAL A 25 -8.94 11.62 21.20
CA VAL A 25 -8.47 12.76 20.44
C VAL A 25 -8.06 13.75 21.51
N THR A 26 -6.76 13.95 21.68
CA THR A 26 -6.24 15.22 22.20
C THR A 26 -6.57 16.24 21.10
N MET A 27 -7.76 16.84 21.25
CA MET A 27 -8.61 17.31 20.14
C MET A 27 -8.00 18.35 19.21
N SER A 28 -6.88 19.00 19.53
CA SER A 28 -6.35 20.06 18.65
C SER A 28 -5.28 19.56 17.68
N GLY A 29 -4.26 18.86 18.16
CA GLY A 29 -3.09 18.51 17.34
C GLY A 29 -3.35 17.42 16.31
N ASP A 30 -4.09 16.36 16.66
CA ASP A 30 -4.46 15.27 15.77
C ASP A 30 -5.35 15.74 14.62
N LEU A 31 -6.33 16.59 14.92
CA LEU A 31 -7.27 17.10 13.92
C LEU A 31 -6.60 18.09 12.96
N ILE A 32 -5.75 18.97 13.47
CA ILE A 32 -4.94 19.88 12.65
C ILE A 32 -4.01 19.09 11.73
N SER A 33 -3.30 18.08 12.27
CA SER A 33 -2.42 17.23 11.49
C SER A 33 -3.17 16.50 10.37
N ALA A 34 -4.31 15.90 10.69
CA ALA A 34 -5.15 15.22 9.72
C ALA A 34 -5.68 16.19 8.65
N ALA A 35 -6.09 17.40 9.03
CA ALA A 35 -6.56 18.42 8.09
C ALA A 35 -5.43 18.88 7.16
N ILE A 36 -4.25 19.21 7.69
CA ILE A 36 -3.08 19.60 6.88
C ILE A 36 -2.71 18.48 5.91
N PHE A 37 -2.65 17.25 6.40
CA PHE A 37 -2.32 16.09 5.58
C PHE A 37 -3.34 15.84 4.48
N THR A 38 -4.63 16.00 4.79
CA THR A 38 -5.73 15.85 3.81
C THR A 38 -5.64 16.92 2.72
N ILE A 39 -5.48 18.19 3.11
CA ILE A 39 -5.36 19.30 2.16
C ILE A 39 -4.14 19.09 1.24
N LEU A 40 -2.99 18.76 1.80
CA LEU A 40 -1.77 18.47 1.04
C LEU A 40 -1.98 17.30 0.08
N SER A 41 -2.60 16.21 0.54
CA SER A 41 -2.83 15.01 -0.26
C SER A 41 -3.79 15.27 -1.41
N VAL A 42 -4.93 15.91 -1.13
CA VAL A 42 -5.91 16.26 -2.17
C VAL A 42 -5.29 17.22 -3.18
N TRP A 43 -4.55 18.23 -2.72
CA TRP A 43 -3.89 19.19 -3.62
C TRP A 43 -2.88 18.49 -4.54
N LEU A 44 -1.98 17.68 -4.00
CA LEU A 44 -0.97 16.98 -4.81
C LEU A 44 -1.57 15.95 -5.78
N LEU A 45 -2.66 15.27 -5.40
CA LEU A 45 -3.31 14.28 -6.23
C LEU A 45 -4.15 14.88 -7.36
N VAL A 46 -4.78 16.04 -7.14
CA VAL A 46 -5.76 16.62 -8.09
C VAL A 46 -5.22 17.81 -8.88
N TRP A 47 -4.25 18.56 -8.32
CA TRP A 47 -3.76 19.78 -8.96
C TRP A 47 -3.20 19.51 -10.37
N ARG A 48 -3.77 20.19 -11.40
CA ARG A 48 -3.38 20.05 -12.82
C ARG A 48 -3.44 18.60 -13.33
N LEU A 49 -4.41 17.82 -12.91
CA LEU A 49 -4.52 16.39 -13.26
C LEU A 49 -4.62 16.12 -14.77
N GLY A 50 -5.16 17.04 -15.54
CA GLY A 50 -5.34 16.94 -17.00
C GLY A 50 -4.27 17.62 -17.86
N ALA A 51 -3.31 18.35 -17.27
CA ALA A 51 -2.44 19.27 -18.02
C ALA A 51 -0.95 19.17 -17.61
N GLN A 52 -0.43 17.96 -17.44
CA GLN A 52 0.92 17.77 -16.93
C GLN A 52 1.99 17.56 -18.00
N THR A 53 1.62 16.99 -19.15
CA THR A 53 2.53 16.60 -20.22
C THR A 53 2.14 17.29 -21.53
N SER A 54 3.03 17.23 -22.52
CA SER A 54 2.77 17.76 -23.87
C SER A 54 1.66 17.02 -24.63
N GLY A 55 1.22 15.83 -24.15
CA GLY A 55 0.15 15.03 -24.74
C GLY A 55 -0.95 14.71 -23.73
N LEU A 56 -2.14 14.35 -24.22
CA LEU A 56 -3.33 14.07 -23.42
C LEU A 56 -3.23 12.79 -22.62
N ALA A 57 -2.64 11.72 -23.18
CA ALA A 57 -2.53 10.42 -22.54
C ALA A 57 -1.23 9.69 -22.91
N SER A 58 -0.70 8.88 -21.98
CA SER A 58 0.42 7.99 -22.25
C SER A 58 -0.05 6.74 -23.00
N ARG A 59 0.90 6.04 -23.65
CA ARG A 59 0.59 4.75 -24.30
C ARG A 59 0.02 3.73 -23.35
N SER A 60 0.51 3.66 -22.13
CA SER A 60 -0.01 2.75 -21.11
C SER A 60 -1.42 3.11 -20.66
N GLU A 61 -1.75 4.40 -20.53
CA GLU A 61 -3.09 4.88 -20.26
C GLU A 61 -4.06 4.49 -21.38
N LEU A 62 -3.65 4.70 -22.64
CA LEU A 62 -4.45 4.30 -23.80
C LEU A 62 -4.70 2.80 -23.85
N THR A 63 -3.66 1.99 -23.61
CA THR A 63 -3.81 0.52 -23.57
C THR A 63 -4.77 0.11 -22.47
N THR A 64 -4.68 0.74 -21.28
CA THR A 64 -5.59 0.44 -20.17
C THR A 64 -7.03 0.82 -20.52
N TRP A 65 -7.25 1.94 -21.18
CA TRP A 65 -8.58 2.37 -21.62
C TRP A 65 -9.11 1.48 -22.76
N GLN A 66 -8.29 1.11 -23.73
CA GLN A 66 -8.67 0.15 -24.80
C GLN A 66 -9.05 -1.20 -24.23
N ASN A 67 -8.34 -1.71 -23.22
CA ASN A 67 -8.70 -2.94 -22.54
C ASN A 67 -10.11 -2.87 -21.93
N LEU A 68 -10.55 -1.70 -21.46
CA LEU A 68 -11.91 -1.52 -20.95
C LEU A 68 -12.97 -1.83 -22.02
N SER A 69 -12.75 -1.40 -23.27
CA SER A 69 -13.67 -1.69 -24.39
C SER A 69 -13.66 -3.17 -24.77
N LEU A 70 -12.52 -3.84 -24.65
CA LEU A 70 -12.37 -5.27 -24.96
C LEU A 70 -13.04 -6.16 -23.90
N TYR A 71 -13.14 -5.70 -22.64
CA TYR A 71 -13.77 -6.48 -21.57
C TYR A 71 -15.30 -6.53 -21.66
N GLY A 72 -15.91 -5.70 -22.50
CA GLY A 72 -17.35 -5.69 -22.74
C GLY A 72 -18.15 -5.16 -21.55
N PRO A 73 -19.30 -5.77 -21.20
CA PRO A 73 -20.16 -5.27 -20.12
C PRO A 73 -19.41 -5.17 -18.78
N TRP A 74 -19.80 -4.19 -17.96
CA TRP A 74 -19.14 -3.84 -16.67
C TRP A 74 -18.92 -5.06 -15.74
N TRP A 75 -19.84 -6.03 -15.71
CA TRP A 75 -19.71 -7.21 -14.87
C TRP A 75 -18.65 -8.19 -15.37
N LYS A 76 -18.34 -8.23 -16.67
CA LYS A 76 -17.26 -9.03 -17.22
C LYS A 76 -15.87 -8.49 -16.84
N SER A 77 -15.75 -7.18 -16.64
CA SER A 77 -14.48 -6.59 -16.17
C SER A 77 -14.05 -7.12 -14.79
N LEU A 78 -15.00 -7.51 -13.93
CA LEU A 78 -14.67 -8.16 -12.64
C LEU A 78 -13.98 -9.51 -12.79
N SER A 79 -14.13 -10.22 -13.90
CA SER A 79 -13.44 -11.51 -14.11
C SER A 79 -11.98 -11.37 -14.55
N HIS A 80 -11.49 -10.15 -14.75
CA HIS A 80 -10.12 -9.88 -15.18
C HIS A 80 -9.18 -9.54 -14.02
N ILE A 81 -7.88 -9.71 -14.24
CA ILE A 81 -6.84 -9.16 -13.35
C ILE A 81 -7.10 -7.65 -13.22
N TYR A 82 -7.02 -7.13 -12.00
CA TYR A 82 -7.42 -5.76 -11.66
C TYR A 82 -8.92 -5.46 -11.88
N GLY A 83 -9.80 -6.46 -11.84
CA GLY A 83 -11.24 -6.31 -12.10
C GLY A 83 -11.90 -5.16 -11.35
N PRO A 84 -11.72 -5.00 -10.02
CA PRO A 84 -12.27 -3.88 -9.27
C PRO A 84 -11.79 -2.50 -9.76
N TYR A 85 -10.55 -2.39 -10.25
CA TYR A 85 -10.05 -1.17 -10.88
C TYR A 85 -10.81 -0.85 -12.17
N TYR A 86 -10.97 -1.85 -13.04
CA TYR A 86 -11.70 -1.68 -14.30
C TYR A 86 -13.20 -1.42 -14.08
N LEU A 87 -13.79 -1.97 -13.01
CA LEU A 87 -15.15 -1.63 -12.62
C LEU A 87 -15.28 -0.14 -12.28
N LEU A 88 -14.36 0.38 -11.47
CA LEU A 88 -14.34 1.80 -11.09
C LEU A 88 -14.02 2.69 -12.30
N LEU A 89 -13.07 2.29 -13.14
CA LEU A 89 -12.74 2.99 -14.37
C LEU A 89 -13.94 3.08 -15.32
N ASN A 90 -14.72 2.00 -15.42
CA ASN A 90 -15.94 1.97 -16.22
C ASN A 90 -17.00 2.93 -15.67
N ALA A 91 -17.16 3.01 -14.36
CA ALA A 91 -18.08 3.97 -13.73
C ALA A 91 -17.70 5.42 -14.09
N PHE A 92 -16.40 5.79 -14.04
CA PHE A 92 -15.97 7.11 -14.48
C PHE A 92 -16.10 7.32 -16.00
N ASN A 93 -15.91 6.29 -16.81
CA ASN A 93 -16.10 6.35 -18.25
C ASN A 93 -17.57 6.63 -18.63
N TYR A 94 -18.56 6.17 -17.83
CA TYR A 94 -19.96 6.54 -18.01
C TYR A 94 -20.27 8.01 -17.67
N LEU A 95 -19.50 8.60 -16.75
CA LEU A 95 -19.66 10.02 -16.41
C LEU A 95 -19.04 10.96 -17.46
N GLY A 96 -18.07 10.46 -18.24
CA GLY A 96 -17.45 11.20 -19.33
C GLY A 96 -16.15 10.57 -19.81
N HIS A 97 -15.78 10.84 -21.06
CA HIS A 97 -14.64 10.24 -21.75
C HIS A 97 -13.36 11.11 -21.67
N THR A 98 -13.25 12.02 -20.69
CA THR A 98 -12.08 12.88 -20.57
C THR A 98 -10.97 12.16 -19.77
N ALA A 99 -9.70 12.33 -20.20
CA ALA A 99 -8.54 11.77 -19.48
C ALA A 99 -8.54 12.14 -17.99
N THR A 100 -8.96 13.34 -17.66
CA THR A 100 -9.04 13.83 -16.27
C THR A 100 -10.01 13.01 -15.42
N LEU A 101 -11.21 12.71 -15.94
CA LEU A 101 -12.21 11.90 -15.24
C LEU A 101 -11.71 10.46 -15.07
N LEU A 102 -11.13 9.88 -16.11
CA LEU A 102 -10.60 8.51 -16.03
C LEU A 102 -9.45 8.38 -15.02
N ARG A 103 -8.58 9.40 -14.92
CA ARG A 103 -7.49 9.47 -13.92
C ARG A 103 -7.99 9.52 -12.48
N LEU A 104 -9.22 10.03 -12.25
CA LEU A 104 -9.82 10.03 -10.91
C LEU A 104 -9.95 8.62 -10.32
N THR A 105 -10.05 7.59 -11.15
CA THR A 105 -10.00 6.19 -10.69
C THR A 105 -8.74 5.91 -9.87
N SER A 106 -7.57 6.24 -10.43
CA SER A 106 -6.29 6.03 -9.75
C SER A 106 -6.10 7.00 -8.58
N VAL A 107 -6.57 8.25 -8.70
CA VAL A 107 -6.54 9.26 -7.63
C VAL A 107 -7.30 8.76 -6.40
N LEU A 108 -8.51 8.22 -6.55
CA LEU A 108 -9.29 7.70 -5.43
C LEU A 108 -8.58 6.52 -4.75
N ILE A 109 -8.05 5.59 -5.53
CA ILE A 109 -7.30 4.45 -4.98
C ILE A 109 -6.03 4.95 -4.27
N GLY A 110 -5.30 5.86 -4.89
CA GLY A 110 -4.12 6.49 -4.30
C GLY A 110 -4.43 7.22 -3.00
N ALA A 111 -5.55 7.93 -2.91
CA ALA A 111 -6.02 8.57 -1.69
C ALA A 111 -6.27 7.54 -0.57
N VAL A 112 -6.95 6.42 -0.88
CA VAL A 112 -7.17 5.34 0.10
C VAL A 112 -5.84 4.79 0.61
N VAL A 113 -4.86 4.58 -0.27
CA VAL A 113 -3.49 4.14 0.12
C VAL A 113 -2.85 5.14 1.07
N VAL A 114 -2.83 6.42 0.72
CA VAL A 114 -2.21 7.49 1.51
C VAL A 114 -2.84 7.61 2.89
N PHE A 115 -4.16 7.64 2.96
CA PHE A 115 -4.87 7.74 4.23
C PHE A 115 -4.73 6.47 5.07
N GLY A 116 -4.72 5.29 4.45
CA GLY A 116 -4.48 4.02 5.12
C GLY A 116 -3.09 3.96 5.77
N VAL A 117 -2.05 4.37 5.03
CA VAL A 117 -0.67 4.44 5.54
C VAL A 117 -0.54 5.49 6.64
N TYR A 118 -1.10 6.71 6.44
CA TYR A 118 -1.12 7.77 7.47
C TYR A 118 -1.77 7.28 8.76
N TRP A 119 -2.96 6.65 8.65
CA TRP A 119 -3.68 6.15 9.82
C TRP A 119 -2.86 5.08 10.55
N LEU A 120 -2.25 4.14 9.84
CA LEU A 120 -1.44 3.08 10.47
C LEU A 120 -0.21 3.66 11.18
N ILE A 121 0.50 4.62 10.56
CA ILE A 121 1.65 5.27 11.19
C ILE A 121 1.20 6.06 12.42
N ARG A 122 0.03 6.71 12.35
CA ARG A 122 -0.56 7.43 13.48
C ARG A 122 -0.82 6.51 14.67
N GLU A 123 -1.37 5.34 14.44
CA GLU A 123 -1.62 4.34 15.49
C GLU A 123 -0.31 3.76 16.07
N LEU A 124 0.73 3.63 15.26
CA LEU A 124 2.01 3.06 15.69
C LEU A 124 2.93 4.08 16.38
N HIS A 125 2.94 5.33 15.92
CA HIS A 125 3.96 6.33 16.28
C HIS A 125 3.40 7.70 16.68
N GLY A 126 2.09 7.90 16.54
CA GLY A 126 1.41 9.16 16.81
C GLY A 126 1.38 10.14 15.62
N TRP A 127 0.55 11.18 15.75
CA TRP A 127 0.18 12.07 14.65
C TRP A 127 1.35 12.88 14.04
N ARG A 128 2.34 13.29 14.86
CA ARG A 128 3.52 14.06 14.38
C ARG A 128 4.34 13.25 13.39
N ILE A 129 4.61 12.01 13.72
CA ILE A 129 5.35 11.09 12.86
C ILE A 129 4.52 10.70 11.64
N ALA A 130 3.21 10.50 11.80
CA ALA A 130 2.33 10.19 10.70
C ALA A 130 2.31 11.31 9.65
N LEU A 131 2.26 12.58 10.08
CA LEU A 131 2.35 13.73 9.17
C LEU A 131 3.67 13.72 8.40
N LEU A 132 4.80 13.55 9.09
CA LEU A 132 6.11 13.58 8.47
C LEU A 132 6.35 12.38 7.53
N ALA A 133 6.08 11.17 7.99
CA ALA A 133 6.27 9.98 7.17
C ALA A 133 5.24 9.90 6.02
N GLY A 134 3.97 10.25 6.28
CA GLY A 134 2.95 10.33 5.24
C GLY A 134 3.31 11.34 4.14
N SER A 135 3.95 12.46 4.51
CA SER A 135 4.46 13.44 3.54
C SER A 135 5.52 12.85 2.60
N ILE A 136 6.36 11.91 3.07
CA ILE A 136 7.31 11.20 2.21
C ILE A 136 6.58 10.40 1.12
N LEU A 137 5.46 9.74 1.44
CA LEU A 137 4.69 8.98 0.46
C LEU A 137 4.00 9.89 -0.54
N ILE A 138 3.23 10.88 -0.05
CA ILE A 138 2.39 11.69 -0.95
C ILE A 138 3.22 12.61 -1.86
N THR A 139 4.43 12.98 -1.47
CA THR A 139 5.34 13.76 -2.33
C THR A 139 6.21 12.89 -3.22
N ASN A 140 6.25 11.56 -3.01
CA ASN A 140 7.06 10.65 -3.80
C ASN A 140 6.64 10.68 -5.28
N TYR A 141 7.58 10.95 -6.18
CA TYR A 141 7.26 11.12 -7.60
C TYR A 141 6.74 9.82 -8.24
N GLY A 142 7.26 8.66 -7.87
CA GLY A 142 6.79 7.37 -8.38
C GLY A 142 5.37 7.04 -7.92
N PHE A 143 5.04 7.37 -6.66
CA PHE A 143 3.67 7.27 -6.15
C PHE A 143 2.72 8.22 -6.90
N LEU A 144 3.12 9.49 -7.08
CA LEU A 144 2.34 10.48 -7.81
C LEU A 144 2.11 10.07 -9.26
N ALA A 145 3.14 9.52 -9.93
CA ALA A 145 3.01 9.02 -11.30
C ALA A 145 1.95 7.92 -11.40
N LEU A 146 1.98 6.93 -10.49
CA LEU A 146 0.98 5.86 -10.45
C LEU A 146 -0.42 6.35 -10.08
N ALA A 147 -0.52 7.23 -9.08
CA ALA A 147 -1.80 7.67 -8.54
C ALA A 147 -2.52 8.68 -9.47
N ARG A 148 -1.83 9.29 -10.41
CA ARG A 148 -2.37 10.36 -11.27
C ARG A 148 -2.45 9.99 -12.74
N GLN A 149 -2.16 8.74 -13.10
CA GLN A 149 -2.35 8.16 -14.43
C GLN A 149 -3.41 7.06 -14.40
N ILE A 150 -3.98 6.73 -15.56
CA ILE A 150 -4.88 5.58 -15.70
C ILE A 150 -4.02 4.29 -15.65
N ASN A 151 -3.69 3.86 -14.44
CA ASN A 151 -2.80 2.72 -14.24
C ASN A 151 -3.32 1.74 -13.19
N PRO A 152 -3.68 0.50 -13.55
CA PRO A 152 -4.20 -0.49 -12.62
C PRO A 152 -3.17 -0.96 -11.58
N GLN A 153 -1.86 -0.72 -11.81
CA GLN A 153 -0.81 -1.10 -10.86
C GLN A 153 -0.92 -0.37 -9.52
N ILE A 154 -1.64 0.76 -9.44
CA ILE A 154 -1.94 1.44 -8.17
C ILE A 154 -2.66 0.53 -7.17
N THR A 155 -3.41 -0.47 -7.67
CA THR A 155 -4.08 -1.45 -6.82
C THR A 155 -3.12 -2.40 -6.11
N GLN A 156 -1.86 -2.55 -6.59
CA GLN A 156 -0.83 -3.31 -5.88
C GLN A 156 -0.47 -2.61 -4.56
N LEU A 157 -0.35 -1.28 -4.58
CA LEU A 157 -0.10 -0.48 -3.38
C LEU A 157 -1.29 -0.57 -2.41
N LEU A 158 -2.51 -0.54 -2.98
CA LEU A 158 -3.73 -0.73 -2.19
C LEU A 158 -3.76 -2.12 -1.54
N ALA A 159 -3.49 -3.19 -2.28
CA ALA A 159 -3.52 -4.56 -1.76
C ALA A 159 -2.53 -4.75 -0.61
N VAL A 160 -1.29 -4.26 -0.76
CA VAL A 160 -0.27 -4.31 0.29
C VAL A 160 -0.69 -3.50 1.52
N THR A 161 -1.16 -2.27 1.32
CA THR A 161 -1.62 -1.39 2.42
C THR A 161 -2.81 -2.00 3.14
N ALA A 162 -3.80 -2.47 2.39
CA ALA A 162 -5.02 -3.04 2.93
C ALA A 162 -4.76 -4.36 3.66
N ALA A 163 -3.86 -5.22 3.16
CA ALA A 163 -3.48 -6.46 3.83
C ALA A 163 -2.87 -6.20 5.21
N ILE A 164 -1.93 -5.25 5.33
CA ILE A 164 -1.35 -4.90 6.63
C ILE A 164 -2.39 -4.28 7.56
N LEU A 165 -3.23 -3.36 7.03
CA LEU A 165 -4.31 -2.76 7.81
C LEU A 165 -5.28 -3.82 8.33
N ALA A 166 -5.67 -4.79 7.50
CA ALA A 166 -6.57 -5.86 7.88
C ALA A 166 -5.98 -6.72 9.03
N VAL A 167 -4.68 -7.08 8.90
CA VAL A 167 -3.98 -7.83 9.97
C VAL A 167 -3.85 -6.98 11.24
N TYR A 168 -3.51 -5.68 11.12
CA TYR A 168 -3.43 -4.80 12.28
C TYR A 168 -4.78 -4.67 12.99
N ILE A 169 -5.85 -4.47 12.22
CA ILE A 169 -7.22 -4.28 12.74
C ILE A 169 -7.70 -5.53 13.46
N ILE A 170 -7.56 -6.72 12.86
CA ILE A 170 -8.06 -7.96 13.48
C ILE A 170 -7.25 -8.36 14.71
N ASN A 171 -5.95 -8.05 14.76
CA ASN A 171 -5.10 -8.35 15.91
C ASN A 171 -5.25 -7.32 17.05
N THR A 172 -5.88 -6.16 16.78
CA THR A 172 -5.99 -5.07 17.76
C THR A 172 -7.41 -4.90 18.29
N TRP A 173 -8.42 -5.12 17.44
CA TRP A 173 -9.82 -4.88 17.73
C TRP A 173 -10.61 -6.18 17.77
N ASP A 174 -11.17 -6.48 18.90
CA ASP A 174 -11.97 -7.69 19.12
C ASP A 174 -13.45 -7.41 18.84
N ASN A 175 -13.79 -7.31 17.52
CA ASN A 175 -15.16 -7.03 17.06
C ASN A 175 -15.47 -7.84 15.79
N TYR A 176 -16.75 -8.23 15.61
CA TYR A 176 -17.21 -8.96 14.42
C TYR A 176 -17.05 -8.17 13.10
N TRP A 177 -17.11 -6.83 13.15
CA TRP A 177 -16.88 -5.97 11.98
C TRP A 177 -15.44 -6.09 11.46
N THR A 178 -14.47 -6.30 12.35
CA THR A 178 -13.07 -6.46 11.95
C THR A 178 -12.87 -7.72 11.13
N LEU A 179 -13.60 -8.80 11.47
CA LEU A 179 -13.59 -10.03 10.71
C LEU A 179 -14.17 -9.83 9.30
N LEU A 180 -15.30 -9.10 9.19
CA LEU A 180 -15.88 -8.76 7.89
C LEU A 180 -14.92 -7.94 7.04
N VAL A 181 -14.38 -6.86 7.59
CA VAL A 181 -13.38 -6.01 6.90
C VAL A 181 -12.18 -6.85 6.46
N PHE A 182 -11.67 -7.74 7.33
CA PHE A 182 -10.55 -8.62 7.00
C PHE A 182 -10.85 -9.49 5.77
N PHE A 183 -11.98 -10.20 5.75
CA PHE A 183 -12.33 -11.08 4.62
C PHE A 183 -12.64 -10.32 3.34
N VAL A 184 -13.27 -9.15 3.42
CA VAL A 184 -13.51 -8.29 2.25
C VAL A 184 -12.18 -7.82 1.65
N VAL A 185 -11.25 -7.32 2.48
CA VAL A 185 -9.94 -6.85 2.03
C VAL A 185 -9.12 -7.98 1.41
N ILE A 186 -9.08 -9.14 2.08
CA ILE A 186 -8.38 -10.31 1.55
C ILE A 186 -9.00 -10.78 0.23
N GLY A 187 -10.33 -10.83 0.14
CA GLY A 187 -11.03 -11.17 -1.09
C GLY A 187 -10.67 -10.24 -2.26
N PHE A 188 -10.66 -8.93 -2.03
CA PHE A 188 -10.27 -7.96 -3.06
C PHE A 188 -8.78 -8.02 -3.41
N SER A 189 -7.90 -8.37 -2.48
CA SER A 189 -6.47 -8.52 -2.77
C SER A 189 -6.20 -9.61 -3.80
N LEU A 190 -7.07 -10.63 -3.91
CA LEU A 190 -6.95 -11.72 -4.87
C LEU A 190 -7.11 -11.27 -6.33
N TYR A 191 -7.67 -10.09 -6.58
CA TYR A 191 -7.75 -9.51 -7.93
C TYR A 191 -6.43 -8.87 -8.41
N VAL A 192 -5.44 -8.79 -7.53
CA VAL A 192 -4.14 -8.19 -7.85
C VAL A 192 -3.11 -9.28 -8.05
N PRO A 193 -2.22 -9.19 -9.05
CA PRO A 193 -1.11 -10.13 -9.22
C PRO A 193 -0.31 -10.24 -7.92
N GLY A 194 -0.05 -11.49 -7.48
CA GLY A 194 0.63 -11.75 -6.21
C GLY A 194 -0.20 -11.52 -4.95
N GLY A 195 -1.42 -11.00 -5.06
CA GLY A 195 -2.31 -10.76 -3.92
C GLY A 195 -2.66 -12.01 -3.11
N ILE A 196 -2.65 -13.18 -3.75
CA ILE A 196 -2.85 -14.47 -3.07
C ILE A 196 -1.78 -14.71 -2.00
N TRP A 197 -0.53 -14.34 -2.25
CA TRP A 197 0.56 -14.49 -1.29
C TRP A 197 0.43 -13.53 -0.12
N LEU A 198 -0.05 -12.30 -0.38
CA LEU A 198 -0.40 -11.34 0.66
C LEU A 198 -1.57 -11.86 1.51
N ALA A 199 -2.58 -12.46 0.87
CA ALA A 199 -3.72 -13.08 1.55
C ALA A 199 -3.29 -14.25 2.45
N ILE A 200 -2.46 -15.16 1.95
CA ILE A 200 -1.90 -16.28 2.73
C ILE A 200 -1.11 -15.76 3.94
N ALA A 201 -0.23 -14.78 3.73
CA ALA A 201 0.55 -14.19 4.81
C ALA A 201 -0.36 -13.52 5.85
N ALA A 202 -1.39 -12.78 5.43
CA ALA A 202 -2.34 -12.13 6.31
C ALA A 202 -3.14 -13.14 7.15
N VAL A 203 -3.65 -14.19 6.51
CA VAL A 203 -4.37 -15.26 7.20
C VAL A 203 -3.46 -16.00 8.18
N TRP A 204 -2.24 -16.32 7.78
CA TRP A 204 -1.28 -17.01 8.63
C TRP A 204 -0.91 -16.17 9.87
N LEU A 205 -0.64 -14.89 9.70
CA LEU A 205 -0.28 -13.97 10.79
C LEU A 205 -1.44 -13.70 11.75
N SER A 206 -2.69 -13.77 11.26
CA SER A 206 -3.89 -13.51 12.05
C SER A 206 -4.66 -14.80 12.42
N PHE A 207 -4.11 -15.98 12.15
CA PHE A 207 -4.84 -17.25 12.24
C PHE A 207 -5.51 -17.47 13.61
N LYS A 208 -4.79 -17.17 14.70
CA LYS A 208 -5.31 -17.31 16.06
C LYS A 208 -6.49 -16.37 16.31
N ASP A 209 -6.35 -15.10 15.96
CA ASP A 209 -7.36 -14.09 16.21
C ASP A 209 -8.60 -14.32 15.34
N ILE A 210 -8.41 -14.75 14.08
CA ILE A 210 -9.50 -15.20 13.19
C ILE A 210 -10.27 -16.35 13.81
N LYS A 211 -9.56 -17.39 14.31
CA LYS A 211 -10.16 -18.58 14.92
C LYS A 211 -10.98 -18.23 16.16
N ASP A 212 -10.44 -17.35 17.01
CA ASP A 212 -11.10 -16.95 18.25
C ASP A 212 -12.31 -16.04 17.95
N SER A 213 -12.19 -15.10 17.03
CA SER A 213 -13.30 -14.27 16.56
C SER A 213 -14.40 -15.10 15.88
N LEU A 214 -14.05 -16.08 15.04
CA LEU A 214 -15.02 -16.98 14.42
C LEU A 214 -15.78 -17.83 15.46
N LYS A 215 -15.14 -18.28 16.52
CA LYS A 215 -15.83 -19.04 17.59
C LYS A 215 -16.86 -18.17 18.31
N ALA A 216 -16.51 -16.90 18.54
CA ALA A 216 -17.39 -15.94 19.23
C ALA A 216 -18.55 -15.42 18.36
N THR A 217 -18.47 -15.62 17.04
CA THR A 217 -19.42 -15.08 16.06
C THR A 217 -20.66 -15.96 15.91
N SER A 218 -21.84 -15.34 15.77
CA SER A 218 -23.10 -16.04 15.54
C SER A 218 -23.12 -16.77 14.18
N ILE A 219 -23.91 -17.84 14.08
CA ILE A 219 -24.08 -18.60 12.83
C ILE A 219 -24.53 -17.72 11.68
N LYS A 220 -25.49 -16.80 11.91
CA LYS A 220 -26.00 -15.88 10.88
C LYS A 220 -24.91 -15.03 10.26
N LEU A 221 -23.99 -14.51 11.11
CA LEU A 221 -22.89 -13.69 10.62
C LEU A 221 -21.82 -14.52 9.90
N LYS A 222 -21.55 -15.75 10.34
CA LYS A 222 -20.66 -16.66 9.60
C LYS A 222 -21.19 -16.95 8.19
N THR A 223 -22.49 -17.20 8.08
CA THR A 223 -23.16 -17.41 6.79
C THR A 223 -23.03 -16.15 5.90
N LEU A 224 -23.25 -14.96 6.46
CA LEU A 224 -23.07 -13.71 5.73
C LEU A 224 -21.63 -13.52 5.23
N LEU A 225 -20.64 -13.77 6.08
CA LEU A 225 -19.21 -13.70 5.70
C LEU A 225 -18.89 -14.68 4.56
N PHE A 226 -19.41 -15.90 4.64
CA PHE A 226 -19.22 -16.89 3.59
C PHE A 226 -19.87 -16.45 2.25
N ILE A 227 -21.09 -15.91 2.30
CA ILE A 227 -21.80 -15.40 1.12
C ILE A 227 -20.99 -14.24 0.49
N ILE A 228 -20.52 -13.28 1.29
CA ILE A 228 -19.74 -12.15 0.79
C ILE A 228 -18.45 -12.64 0.14
N LEU A 229 -17.73 -13.55 0.79
CA LEU A 229 -16.49 -14.11 0.23
C LEU A 229 -16.78 -14.89 -1.05
N ALA A 230 -17.83 -15.69 -1.10
CA ALA A 230 -18.25 -16.41 -2.29
C ALA A 230 -18.59 -15.45 -3.44
N LEU A 231 -19.33 -14.36 -3.17
CA LEU A 231 -19.63 -13.34 -4.17
C LEU A 231 -18.38 -12.66 -4.73
N ILE A 232 -17.41 -12.35 -3.87
CA ILE A 232 -16.13 -11.76 -4.30
C ILE A 232 -15.32 -12.76 -5.13
N LEU A 233 -15.32 -14.05 -4.80
CA LEU A 233 -14.55 -15.07 -5.49
C LEU A 233 -15.21 -15.59 -6.77
N THR A 234 -16.54 -15.48 -6.91
CA THR A 234 -17.29 -16.02 -8.07
C THR A 234 -16.75 -15.53 -9.41
N PRO A 235 -16.45 -14.23 -9.66
CA PRO A 235 -15.94 -13.78 -10.95
C PRO A 235 -14.56 -14.41 -11.28
N ILE A 236 -13.74 -14.60 -10.25
CA ILE A 236 -12.40 -15.20 -10.37
C ILE A 236 -12.52 -16.67 -10.75
N THR A 237 -13.34 -17.42 -10.01
CA THR A 237 -13.55 -18.85 -10.26
C THR A 237 -14.21 -19.10 -11.62
N TYR A 238 -15.19 -18.25 -11.99
CA TYR A 238 -15.81 -18.29 -13.31
C TYR A 238 -14.77 -18.21 -14.43
N ARG A 239 -13.87 -17.21 -14.36
CA ARG A 239 -12.82 -17.06 -15.35
C ARG A 239 -11.85 -18.23 -15.39
N LEU A 240 -11.40 -18.69 -14.21
CA LEU A 240 -10.48 -19.81 -14.12
C LEU A 240 -11.08 -21.11 -14.71
N SER A 241 -12.40 -21.29 -14.60
CA SER A 241 -13.11 -22.46 -15.16
C SER A 241 -13.18 -22.43 -16.69
N PHE A 242 -13.20 -21.24 -17.31
CA PHE A 242 -13.30 -21.09 -18.76
C PHE A 242 -11.95 -20.79 -19.44
N SER A 243 -10.90 -20.52 -18.68
CA SER A 243 -9.58 -20.20 -19.24
C SER A 243 -8.75 -21.47 -19.35
N TYR A 244 -8.76 -22.07 -20.53
CA TYR A 244 -7.99 -23.28 -20.87
C TYR A 244 -6.46 -23.04 -20.90
N SER A 245 -5.98 -21.80 -20.75
CA SER A 245 -4.55 -21.54 -20.80
C SER A 245 -3.94 -21.49 -19.39
N ASN A 246 -3.09 -22.45 -19.09
CA ASN A 246 -2.27 -22.51 -17.87
C ASN A 246 -1.46 -21.21 -17.62
N HIS A 247 -1.18 -20.43 -18.69
CA HIS A 247 -0.48 -19.15 -18.61
C HIS A 247 -1.25 -18.07 -17.84
N GLN A 248 -2.58 -18.03 -17.89
CA GLN A 248 -3.35 -17.01 -17.18
C GLN A 248 -3.38 -17.27 -15.67
N LEU A 249 -3.48 -18.52 -15.26
CA LEU A 249 -3.40 -18.90 -13.85
C LEU A 249 -2.01 -18.58 -13.28
N LEU A 250 -0.96 -18.93 -14.04
CA LEU A 250 0.42 -18.63 -13.65
C LEU A 250 0.66 -17.13 -13.55
N ASN A 251 0.14 -16.33 -14.48
CA ASN A 251 0.23 -14.86 -14.41
C ASN A 251 -0.50 -14.30 -13.19
N TRP A 252 -1.61 -14.88 -12.80
CA TRP A 252 -2.35 -14.46 -11.60
C TRP A 252 -1.62 -14.81 -10.31
N LEU A 253 -1.08 -16.03 -10.25
CA LEU A 253 -0.22 -16.46 -9.15
C LEU A 253 1.11 -15.69 -9.17
N GLY A 254 1.43 -15.06 -10.31
CA GLY A 254 2.63 -14.29 -10.51
C GLY A 254 3.85 -15.13 -10.93
N TYR A 255 3.62 -16.30 -11.45
CA TYR A 255 4.68 -17.11 -12.01
C TYR A 255 4.74 -16.94 -13.52
N ASN A 256 5.51 -15.98 -13.98
CA ASN A 256 6.00 -15.96 -15.37
C ASN A 256 7.25 -16.86 -15.45
N LEU A 257 7.09 -18.12 -15.07
CA LEU A 257 8.12 -19.14 -15.20
C LEU A 257 8.19 -19.60 -16.66
N SER A 258 8.79 -18.76 -17.51
CA SER A 258 9.43 -19.28 -18.71
C SER A 258 10.56 -20.20 -18.20
N GLY A 259 10.28 -21.48 -18.15
CA GLY A 259 11.13 -22.49 -17.54
C GLY A 259 12.56 -22.42 -18.03
N ARG A 260 13.51 -22.40 -17.09
CA ARG A 260 14.90 -22.87 -17.15
C ARG A 260 15.75 -22.10 -16.15
N LEU A 261 17.01 -22.46 -15.98
CA LEU A 261 18.06 -21.82 -15.18
C LEU A 261 18.12 -20.27 -15.30
N SER A 262 17.66 -19.69 -16.42
CA SER A 262 17.45 -18.25 -16.64
C SER A 262 16.49 -17.63 -15.60
N ALA A 263 15.50 -18.37 -15.11
CA ALA A 263 14.52 -17.86 -14.15
C ALA A 263 15.14 -17.51 -12.79
N VAL A 264 16.11 -18.30 -12.32
CA VAL A 264 16.79 -18.04 -11.03
C VAL A 264 17.70 -16.80 -11.15
N ARG A 265 18.44 -16.69 -12.26
CA ARG A 265 19.25 -15.52 -12.58
C ARG A 265 18.40 -14.26 -12.67
N ASP A 266 17.29 -14.35 -13.40
CA ASP A 266 16.36 -13.22 -13.61
C ASP A 266 15.70 -12.80 -12.30
N PHE A 267 15.34 -13.76 -11.44
CA PHE A 267 14.84 -13.49 -10.10
C PHE A 267 15.88 -12.70 -9.27
N GLY A 268 17.13 -13.18 -9.19
CA GLY A 268 18.20 -12.49 -8.46
C GLY A 268 18.47 -11.09 -9.00
N LEU A 269 18.53 -10.94 -10.32
CA LEU A 269 18.71 -9.64 -10.96
C LEU A 269 17.54 -8.69 -10.69
N ASN A 270 16.29 -9.17 -10.70
CA ASN A 270 15.11 -8.35 -10.39
C ASN A 270 15.06 -7.94 -8.92
N LEU A 271 15.47 -8.81 -7.99
CA LEU A 271 15.62 -8.44 -6.57
C LEU A 271 16.60 -7.27 -6.39
N ILE A 272 17.76 -7.34 -7.01
CA ILE A 272 18.77 -6.27 -6.93
C ILE A 272 18.25 -5.01 -7.62
N ARG A 273 17.66 -5.14 -8.80
CA ARG A 273 17.11 -4.00 -9.56
C ARG A 273 16.00 -3.30 -8.80
N SER A 274 15.10 -4.03 -8.14
CA SER A 274 14.02 -3.41 -7.36
C SER A 274 14.57 -2.55 -6.20
N LEU A 275 15.69 -2.95 -5.57
CA LEU A 275 16.37 -2.12 -4.58
C LEU A 275 17.07 -0.92 -5.24
N LEU A 276 17.74 -1.12 -6.37
CA LEU A 276 18.39 -0.02 -7.09
C LEU A 276 17.34 1.01 -7.55
N ASP A 277 16.23 0.58 -8.11
CA ASP A 277 15.13 1.44 -8.56
C ASP A 277 14.55 2.28 -7.41
N LEU A 278 14.48 1.71 -6.22
CA LEU A 278 13.98 2.41 -5.03
C LEU A 278 15.01 3.41 -4.47
N PHE A 279 16.27 2.99 -4.29
CA PHE A 279 17.23 3.69 -3.44
C PHE A 279 18.38 4.39 -4.17
N ALA A 280 18.77 3.92 -5.36
CA ALA A 280 20.02 4.37 -5.98
C ALA A 280 19.89 4.81 -7.44
N TYR A 281 19.22 4.02 -8.29
CA TYR A 281 19.31 4.24 -9.73
C TYR A 281 18.17 3.53 -10.47
N GLY A 282 17.28 4.27 -11.13
CA GLY A 282 16.17 3.72 -11.91
C GLY A 282 16.65 2.96 -13.15
N THR A 283 16.56 1.62 -13.12
CA THR A 283 17.12 0.75 -14.16
C THR A 283 16.12 0.34 -15.22
N LYS A 284 14.90 -0.03 -14.82
CA LYS A 284 13.86 -0.61 -15.69
C LYS A 284 12.46 -0.08 -15.41
N LEU A 285 12.35 1.08 -14.82
CA LEU A 285 11.03 1.68 -14.62
C LEU A 285 10.44 2.04 -15.98
N PRO A 286 9.13 1.82 -16.19
CA PRO A 286 8.45 2.28 -17.38
C PRO A 286 8.70 3.76 -17.61
N SER A 287 9.04 4.15 -18.83
CA SER A 287 9.41 5.53 -19.17
C SER A 287 8.27 6.54 -18.99
N ASP A 288 7.04 6.07 -18.94
CA ASP A 288 5.85 6.87 -18.64
C ASP A 288 5.60 7.07 -17.13
N LEU A 289 6.23 6.28 -16.27
CA LEU A 289 6.10 6.35 -14.82
C LEU A 289 7.33 6.92 -14.11
N ALA A 290 8.49 6.93 -14.75
CA ALA A 290 9.74 7.32 -14.12
C ALA A 290 10.63 8.17 -15.02
N VAL A 291 11.38 9.07 -14.40
CA VAL A 291 12.48 9.77 -15.05
C VAL A 291 13.67 8.84 -15.15
N LYS A 292 14.26 8.74 -16.35
CA LYS A 292 15.40 7.87 -16.61
C LYS A 292 16.54 8.13 -15.63
N HIS A 293 17.04 7.05 -15.02
CA HIS A 293 18.19 7.06 -14.09
C HIS A 293 17.94 7.69 -12.71
N LEU A 294 16.75 8.21 -12.40
CA LEU A 294 16.46 8.71 -11.07
C LEU A 294 15.88 7.61 -10.16
N PRO A 295 16.36 7.49 -8.90
CA PRO A 295 15.76 6.60 -7.92
C PRO A 295 14.39 7.12 -7.49
N MET A 296 13.51 6.21 -7.05
CA MET A 296 12.17 6.60 -6.58
C MET A 296 12.20 7.41 -5.29
N LEU A 297 13.15 7.14 -4.43
CA LEU A 297 13.28 7.77 -3.13
C LEU A 297 14.36 8.86 -3.16
N THR A 298 14.09 9.98 -2.52
CA THR A 298 15.13 10.99 -2.27
C THR A 298 16.15 10.46 -1.27
N ILE A 299 17.38 10.99 -1.27
CA ILE A 299 18.45 10.55 -0.37
C ILE A 299 18.00 10.62 1.09
N ALA A 300 17.36 11.70 1.51
CA ALA A 300 16.89 11.86 2.88
C ALA A 300 15.84 10.80 3.25
N ALA A 301 14.85 10.55 2.36
CA ALA A 301 13.87 9.49 2.56
C ALA A 301 14.52 8.11 2.64
N SER A 302 15.49 7.83 1.77
CA SER A 302 16.25 6.56 1.76
C SER A 302 16.97 6.31 3.08
N VAL A 303 17.68 7.30 3.59
CA VAL A 303 18.40 7.19 4.88
C VAL A 303 17.43 6.93 6.03
N ILE A 304 16.34 7.67 6.10
CA ILE A 304 15.32 7.51 7.15
C ILE A 304 14.68 6.11 7.09
N ILE A 305 14.37 5.64 5.88
CA ILE A 305 13.80 4.30 5.66
C ILE A 305 14.80 3.22 6.08
N LEU A 306 16.07 3.32 5.69
CA LEU A 306 17.10 2.36 6.06
C LEU A 306 17.29 2.27 7.59
N ILE A 307 17.28 3.39 8.29
CA ILE A 307 17.30 3.42 9.77
C ILE A 307 16.08 2.68 10.33
N GLY A 308 14.89 2.89 9.75
CA GLY A 308 13.67 2.19 10.12
C GLY A 308 13.75 0.68 9.91
N LEU A 309 14.25 0.24 8.76
CA LEU A 309 14.46 -1.17 8.43
C LEU A 309 15.44 -1.84 9.41
N LEU A 310 16.57 -1.20 9.69
CA LEU A 310 17.53 -1.69 10.69
C LEU A 310 16.91 -1.79 12.09
N SER A 311 16.07 -0.81 12.46
CA SER A 311 15.33 -0.84 13.72
C SER A 311 14.31 -2.00 13.78
N TYR A 312 13.75 -2.45 12.66
CA TYR A 312 12.89 -3.64 12.63
C TYR A 312 13.69 -4.91 12.87
N LEU A 313 14.86 -5.04 12.21
CA LEU A 313 15.71 -6.21 12.37
C LEU A 313 16.17 -6.40 13.82
N SER A 314 16.41 -5.31 14.56
CA SER A 314 16.79 -5.37 15.98
C SER A 314 15.62 -5.70 16.92
N ARG A 315 14.35 -5.68 16.43
CA ARG A 315 13.13 -5.84 17.24
C ARG A 315 12.16 -6.91 16.72
N LEU A 316 12.66 -7.90 16.01
CA LEU A 316 11.85 -9.01 15.44
C LEU A 316 11.09 -9.84 16.48
N SER A 317 11.51 -9.82 17.74
CA SER A 317 10.77 -10.44 18.86
C SER A 317 9.40 -9.81 19.11
N ASN A 318 9.21 -8.54 18.75
CA ASN A 318 7.92 -7.87 18.88
C ASN A 318 6.99 -8.21 17.70
N PRO A 319 5.78 -8.72 17.94
CA PRO A 319 4.88 -9.18 16.89
C PRO A 319 4.49 -8.08 15.88
N LYS A 320 4.38 -6.81 16.30
CA LYS A 320 4.04 -5.70 15.41
C LYS A 320 5.12 -5.45 14.36
N TRP A 321 6.40 -5.44 14.77
CA TRP A 321 7.54 -5.20 13.87
C TRP A 321 7.80 -6.41 12.98
N ARG A 322 7.66 -7.62 13.53
CA ARG A 322 7.75 -8.86 12.75
C ARG A 322 6.73 -8.91 11.63
N LEU A 323 5.47 -8.50 11.88
CA LEU A 323 4.42 -8.40 10.88
C LEU A 323 4.84 -7.53 9.70
N ILE A 324 5.27 -6.29 9.97
CA ILE A 324 5.67 -5.34 8.92
C ILE A 324 6.87 -5.89 8.13
N THR A 325 7.86 -6.46 8.83
CA THR A 325 9.05 -7.07 8.20
C THR A 325 8.67 -8.21 7.26
N ILE A 326 7.73 -9.09 7.66
CA ILE A 326 7.26 -10.19 6.80
C ILE A 326 6.65 -9.65 5.52
N PHE A 327 5.81 -8.61 5.59
CA PHE A 327 5.21 -8.02 4.39
C PHE A 327 6.25 -7.31 3.50
N ILE A 328 7.27 -6.66 4.08
CA ILE A 328 8.38 -6.05 3.31
C ILE A 328 9.14 -7.13 2.55
N VAL A 329 9.55 -8.20 3.23
CA VAL A 329 10.30 -9.31 2.63
C VAL A 329 9.46 -10.01 1.56
N LEU A 330 8.18 -10.29 1.86
CA LEU A 330 7.26 -10.90 0.90
C LEU A 330 7.07 -10.03 -0.34
N GLY A 331 6.80 -8.73 -0.17
CA GLY A 331 6.64 -7.81 -1.29
C GLY A 331 7.92 -7.69 -2.12
N TRP A 332 9.08 -7.71 -1.49
CA TRP A 332 10.36 -7.69 -2.19
C TRP A 332 10.59 -8.99 -2.97
N ILE A 333 10.28 -10.16 -2.40
CA ILE A 333 10.34 -11.45 -3.10
C ILE A 333 9.39 -11.46 -4.31
N LEU A 334 8.16 -10.96 -4.15
CA LEU A 334 7.19 -10.85 -5.25
C LEU A 334 7.66 -9.89 -6.34
N SER A 335 8.40 -8.84 -6.00
CA SER A 335 9.05 -7.96 -6.97
C SER A 335 10.19 -8.68 -7.71
N GLY A 336 10.95 -9.54 -7.04
CA GLY A 336 11.96 -10.39 -7.67
C GLY A 336 11.38 -11.34 -8.73
N PHE A 337 10.22 -11.91 -8.45
CA PHE A 337 9.48 -12.72 -9.43
C PHE A 337 8.83 -11.90 -10.56
N GLY A 338 8.92 -10.57 -10.52
CA GLY A 338 8.28 -9.69 -11.51
C GLY A 338 6.74 -9.65 -11.42
N VAL A 339 6.18 -10.17 -10.33
CA VAL A 339 4.73 -10.22 -10.06
C VAL A 339 4.20 -8.87 -9.62
N MET A 340 4.94 -8.25 -8.72
CA MET A 340 4.67 -6.90 -8.23
C MET A 340 5.76 -5.95 -8.68
N THR A 341 5.38 -4.70 -8.89
CA THR A 341 6.35 -3.63 -9.17
C THR A 341 7.04 -3.19 -7.89
N ALA A 342 8.26 -2.63 -7.99
CA ALA A 342 8.96 -2.04 -6.85
C ALA A 342 8.13 -0.94 -6.15
N TYR A 343 7.24 -0.28 -6.87
CA TYR A 343 6.30 0.72 -6.31
C TYR A 343 5.39 0.13 -5.22
N ALA A 344 5.02 -1.14 -5.30
CA ALA A 344 4.17 -1.79 -4.31
C ALA A 344 4.78 -1.81 -2.90
N LEU A 345 6.11 -1.63 -2.79
CA LEU A 345 6.83 -1.52 -1.53
C LEU A 345 6.72 -0.14 -0.88
N LEU A 346 6.36 0.92 -1.63
CA LEU A 346 6.35 2.29 -1.11
C LEU A 346 5.52 2.47 0.18
N PRO A 347 4.32 1.91 0.32
CA PRO A 347 3.55 1.99 1.56
C PRO A 347 4.31 1.40 2.75
N LEU A 348 4.92 0.22 2.57
CA LEU A 348 5.70 -0.47 3.59
C LEU A 348 6.94 0.29 4.01
N LEU A 349 7.66 0.81 3.02
CA LEU A 349 8.84 1.63 3.24
C LEU A 349 8.50 2.95 3.95
N THR A 350 7.33 3.51 3.66
CA THR A 350 6.83 4.70 4.37
C THR A 350 6.53 4.40 5.85
N ILE A 351 5.97 3.22 6.16
CA ILE A 351 5.78 2.78 7.54
C ILE A 351 7.15 2.60 8.23
N ALA A 352 8.13 2.04 7.51
CA ALA A 352 9.51 1.96 8.00
C ALA A 352 10.12 3.35 8.24
N ALA A 353 9.86 4.33 7.36
CA ALA A 353 10.27 5.72 7.57
C ALA A 353 9.70 6.29 8.88
N GLY A 354 8.45 6.02 9.21
CA GLY A 354 7.85 6.40 10.50
C GLY A 354 8.63 5.85 11.69
N THR A 355 9.09 4.61 11.60
CA THR A 355 9.95 4.02 12.65
C THR A 355 11.33 4.66 12.69
N GLY A 356 11.94 4.92 11.52
CA GLY A 356 13.23 5.62 11.44
C GLY A 356 13.20 7.01 12.05
N LEU A 357 12.15 7.78 11.76
CA LEU A 357 11.91 9.09 12.35
C LEU A 357 11.76 9.00 13.88
N THR A 358 10.96 8.03 14.35
CA THR A 358 10.77 7.81 15.79
C THR A 358 12.10 7.44 16.46
N TYR A 359 12.90 6.60 15.82
CA TYR A 359 14.21 6.20 16.34
C TYR A 359 15.16 7.41 16.43
N LEU A 360 15.28 8.21 15.37
CA LEU A 360 16.13 9.40 15.33
C LEU A 360 15.73 10.42 16.39
N LEU A 361 14.41 10.71 16.52
CA LEU A 361 13.91 11.63 17.54
C LEU A 361 14.19 11.11 18.95
N LYS A 362 14.03 9.81 19.17
CA LYS A 362 14.32 9.21 20.48
C LYS A 362 15.80 9.37 20.83
N GLN A 363 16.69 9.04 19.91
CA GLN A 363 18.15 9.20 20.13
C GLN A 363 18.50 10.66 20.42
N TRP A 364 17.90 11.60 19.67
CA TRP A 364 18.10 13.03 19.94
C TRP A 364 17.62 13.45 21.32
N TYR A 365 16.47 12.96 21.77
CA TYR A 365 15.93 13.29 23.09
C TYR A 365 16.71 12.61 24.24
N ASP A 366 17.30 11.47 23.98
CA ASP A 366 18.16 10.79 24.95
C ASP A 366 19.50 11.55 25.17
N VAL A 367 20.03 12.21 24.10
CA VAL A 367 21.21 13.09 24.19
C VAL A 367 20.88 14.39 24.95
N PHE A 368 19.69 14.93 24.76
CA PHE A 368 19.26 16.21 25.37
C PHE A 368 18.05 16.05 26.30
N PRO A 369 18.15 15.29 27.42
CA PRO A 369 16.98 14.89 28.20
C PRO A 369 16.32 16.07 28.95
N ARG A 370 17.07 17.11 29.33
CA ARG A 370 16.58 18.22 30.15
C ARG A 370 16.46 19.56 29.40
N ASN A 371 16.92 19.62 28.15
CA ASN A 371 16.88 20.88 27.39
C ASN A 371 15.68 20.91 26.42
N PRO A 372 14.60 21.65 26.74
CA PRO A 372 13.44 21.74 25.89
C PRO A 372 13.74 22.40 24.53
N PHE A 373 14.63 23.39 24.50
CA PHE A 373 15.02 24.07 23.28
C PHE A 373 15.69 23.12 22.30
N ALA A 374 16.65 22.31 22.76
CA ALA A 374 17.31 21.31 21.92
C ALA A 374 16.31 20.25 21.38
N ARG A 375 15.29 19.88 22.16
CA ARG A 375 14.24 18.95 21.71
C ARG A 375 13.41 19.54 20.57
N TYR A 376 12.98 20.80 20.70
CA TYR A 376 12.24 21.47 19.62
C TYR A 376 13.13 21.69 18.40
N PHE A 377 14.40 22.03 18.59
CA PHE A 377 15.36 22.17 17.48
C PHE A 377 15.51 20.89 16.68
N GLY A 378 15.65 19.72 17.31
CA GLY A 378 15.74 18.43 16.62
C GLY A 378 14.47 18.11 15.83
N LEU A 379 13.28 18.37 16.39
CA LEU A 379 12.01 18.20 15.67
C LEU A 379 11.92 19.15 14.47
N THR A 380 12.29 20.41 14.63
CA THR A 380 12.29 21.41 13.56
C THR A 380 13.26 21.05 12.44
N LEU A 381 14.47 20.62 12.79
CA LEU A 381 15.47 20.17 11.82
C LEU A 381 14.94 19.01 10.99
N MET A 382 14.36 18.01 11.64
CA MET A 382 13.78 16.84 10.96
C MET A 382 12.62 17.23 10.05
N PHE A 383 11.77 18.14 10.50
CA PHE A 383 10.68 18.70 9.71
C PHE A 383 11.20 19.42 8.46
N LEU A 384 12.24 20.25 8.59
CA LEU A 384 12.85 20.96 7.45
C LEU A 384 13.48 19.98 6.44
N VAL A 385 14.18 18.96 6.91
CA VAL A 385 14.75 17.91 6.03
C VAL A 385 13.66 17.21 5.22
N ILE A 386 12.53 16.87 5.85
CA ILE A 386 11.42 16.20 5.18
C ILE A 386 10.70 17.13 4.21
N ILE A 387 10.47 18.40 4.57
CA ILE A 387 9.87 19.38 3.66
C ILE A 387 10.75 19.58 2.44
N PHE A 388 12.06 19.77 2.64
CA PHE A 388 12.99 19.95 1.52
C PHE A 388 13.05 18.71 0.63
N SER A 389 13.13 17.52 1.22
CA SER A 389 13.05 16.25 0.51
C SER A 389 11.75 16.10 -0.27
N GLY A 390 10.62 16.43 0.35
CA GLY A 390 9.31 16.40 -0.28
C GLY A 390 9.18 17.42 -1.43
N PHE A 391 9.72 18.62 -1.26
CA PHE A 391 9.79 19.62 -2.32
C PHE A 391 10.59 19.13 -3.53
N LEU A 392 11.77 18.51 -3.30
CA LEU A 392 12.58 17.94 -4.38
C LEU A 392 11.82 16.80 -5.11
N ALA A 393 11.17 15.91 -4.38
CA ALA A 393 10.39 14.82 -4.95
C ALA A 393 9.19 15.33 -5.76
N ALA A 394 8.44 16.29 -5.22
CA ALA A 394 7.33 16.94 -5.91
C ALA A 394 7.82 17.72 -7.16
N ARG A 395 8.93 18.46 -7.05
CA ARG A 395 9.56 19.11 -8.19
C ARG A 395 9.95 18.10 -9.28
N THR A 396 10.47 16.94 -8.90
CA THR A 396 10.78 15.87 -9.86
C THR A 396 9.54 15.47 -10.65
N TYR A 397 8.39 15.29 -9.97
CA TYR A 397 7.14 14.91 -10.61
C TYR A 397 6.52 16.05 -11.45
N PHE A 398 6.43 17.27 -10.91
CA PHE A 398 5.70 18.38 -11.56
C PHE A 398 6.52 19.17 -12.59
N VAL A 399 7.86 19.11 -12.51
CA VAL A 399 8.75 19.88 -13.36
C VAL A 399 9.67 18.99 -14.20
N VAL A 400 10.39 18.05 -13.57
CA VAL A 400 11.40 17.26 -14.30
C VAL A 400 10.75 16.22 -15.17
N TRP A 401 9.82 15.43 -14.60
CA TRP A 401 9.15 14.33 -15.30
C TRP A 401 8.37 14.78 -16.56
N PRO A 402 7.55 15.85 -16.57
CA PRO A 402 6.86 16.30 -17.76
C PRO A 402 7.78 16.84 -18.88
N ASN A 403 8.99 17.25 -18.53
CA ASN A 403 9.97 17.80 -19.49
C ASN A 403 11.03 16.76 -19.91
N ASP A 404 10.95 15.52 -19.42
CA ASP A 404 11.87 14.45 -19.83
C ASP A 404 11.52 13.98 -21.26
N PRO A 405 12.49 13.97 -22.20
CA PRO A 405 12.24 13.53 -23.57
C PRO A 405 11.73 12.08 -23.66
N GLY A 406 12.21 11.21 -22.78
CA GLY A 406 11.78 9.81 -22.73
C GLY A 406 10.32 9.67 -22.29
N VAL A 407 9.85 10.52 -21.38
CA VAL A 407 8.45 10.59 -20.97
C VAL A 407 7.60 11.15 -22.12
N ASN A 408 7.99 12.30 -22.67
CA ASN A 408 7.23 12.97 -23.72
C ASN A 408 7.03 12.11 -24.98
N SER A 409 8.01 11.28 -25.33
CA SER A 409 7.89 10.37 -26.48
C SER A 409 6.78 9.30 -26.32
N ASN A 410 6.32 9.06 -25.10
CA ASN A 410 5.26 8.09 -24.79
C ASN A 410 3.86 8.72 -24.71
N TYR A 411 3.77 10.06 -24.75
CA TYR A 411 2.49 10.76 -24.72
C TYR A 411 2.01 11.12 -26.13
N THR A 412 0.72 10.98 -26.36
CA THR A 412 0.07 11.27 -27.65
C THR A 412 -1.07 12.27 -27.45
N ASN A 413 -1.39 13.03 -28.50
CA ASN A 413 -2.54 13.92 -28.50
C ASN A 413 -3.86 13.21 -28.87
N ARG A 414 -3.84 11.90 -29.02
CA ARG A 414 -5.00 11.06 -29.36
C ARG A 414 -5.55 10.43 -28.08
N LEU A 415 -6.78 10.76 -27.75
CA LEU A 415 -7.67 9.98 -26.89
C LEU A 415 -8.68 9.30 -27.78
#